data_c818e71e225261722e823baaf030719d
#
_entry.id   c818e71e225261722e823baaf030719d
#
_cell.length_a   1.000
_cell.length_b   1.000
_cell.length_c   1.000
_cell.angle_alpha   90.00
_cell.angle_beta   90.00
_cell.angle_gamma   90.00
#
_symmetry.space_group_name_H-M   'P 1'
#
loop_
_entity.id
_entity.type
_entity.pdbx_description
1 polymer ?
#
loop_
_entity_poly.entity_id
_entity_poly.type
_entity_poly.pdbx_seq_one_letter_code
_entity_poly.pdbx_strand_id
1 'polypeptide(L)'
;DARANTVLFRADGSGATQDPRTHVYVLAFEYREDGGLAVRKTFAIDPAKYTINVTVDASVGGTPVNASILMGPSPGAAETEEVSRYMMGARAILYRDGKVQRHDASALVTTPAYEGAMRYAGVDDHYFMSAALLGTTTARVAYQPRVVLGPDGKPLHTFISYDVNPQGQSVNTTFFLGPKEF
;
A
#
# COMPACT_ATOMS: atom_id res chain seq x y z
N ASP A 1 -13.52 4.51 -8.72
CA ASP A 1 -13.84 3.70 -9.90
C ASP A 1 -12.90 2.47 -9.92
N ALA A 2 -13.46 1.26 -9.77
CA ALA A 2 -12.67 0.01 -9.74
C ALA A 2 -12.00 -0.32 -11.09
N ARG A 3 -12.40 0.32 -12.19
CA ARG A 3 -11.82 0.09 -13.52
C ARG A 3 -10.32 0.33 -13.56
N ALA A 4 -9.81 1.29 -12.81
CA ALA A 4 -8.37 1.59 -12.72
C ALA A 4 -7.51 0.40 -12.24
N ASN A 5 -8.13 -0.65 -11.69
CA ASN A 5 -7.44 -1.87 -11.24
C ASN A 5 -7.54 -3.03 -12.25
N THR A 6 -8.36 -2.91 -13.28
CA THR A 6 -8.66 -3.99 -14.23
C THR A 6 -8.31 -3.69 -15.68
N VAL A 7 -8.09 -2.41 -16.02
CA VAL A 7 -7.68 -2.01 -17.37
C VAL A 7 -6.19 -2.24 -17.61
N LEU A 8 -5.84 -2.44 -18.89
CA LEU A 8 -4.45 -2.56 -19.29
C LEU A 8 -3.81 -1.18 -19.41
N PHE A 9 -2.76 -0.96 -18.67
CA PHE A 9 -1.95 0.25 -18.73
C PHE A 9 -0.86 0.11 -19.81
N ARG A 10 -0.59 1.18 -20.52
CA ARG A 10 0.57 1.31 -21.39
C ARG A 10 1.76 1.77 -20.54
N ALA A 11 2.90 1.08 -20.63
CA ALA A 11 4.14 1.57 -20.07
C ALA A 11 4.65 2.78 -20.87
N ASP A 12 5.10 3.82 -20.19
CA ASP A 12 5.75 4.97 -20.80
C ASP A 12 7.23 4.64 -21.05
N GLY A 13 7.64 4.68 -22.33
CA GLY A 13 9.01 4.35 -22.74
C GLY A 13 9.32 2.85 -22.78
N SER A 14 10.62 2.51 -22.67
CA SER A 14 11.14 1.13 -22.77
C SER A 14 11.13 0.35 -21.45
N GLY A 15 10.46 0.84 -20.42
CA GLY A 15 10.43 0.24 -19.09
C GLY A 15 11.11 1.11 -18.02
N ALA A 16 11.68 0.46 -16.99
CA ALA A 16 12.34 1.16 -15.91
C ALA A 16 13.61 1.88 -16.40
N THR A 17 13.71 3.17 -16.09
CA THR A 17 14.94 3.95 -16.28
C THR A 17 15.58 4.20 -14.93
N GLN A 18 16.89 3.97 -14.83
CA GLN A 18 17.65 4.28 -13.63
C GLN A 18 18.34 5.65 -13.76
N ASP A 19 18.17 6.51 -12.79
CA ASP A 19 18.96 7.72 -12.66
C ASP A 19 20.40 7.35 -12.25
N PRO A 20 21.42 7.65 -13.03
CA PRO A 20 22.80 7.23 -12.77
C PRO A 20 23.42 7.91 -11.54
N ARG A 21 22.83 9.00 -11.03
CA ARG A 21 23.33 9.73 -9.86
C ARG A 21 22.67 9.25 -8.56
N THR A 22 21.38 8.99 -8.60
CA THR A 22 20.61 8.62 -7.42
C THR A 22 20.36 7.12 -7.28
N HIS A 23 20.59 6.37 -8.36
CA HIS A 23 20.26 4.93 -8.48
C HIS A 23 18.78 4.61 -8.27
N VAL A 24 17.91 5.63 -8.35
CA VAL A 24 16.47 5.48 -8.29
C VAL A 24 15.96 5.00 -9.65
N TYR A 25 15.09 4.00 -9.62
CA TYR A 25 14.40 3.51 -10.81
C TYR A 25 13.07 4.22 -10.95
N VAL A 26 12.76 4.70 -12.15
CA VAL A 26 11.48 5.35 -12.46
C VAL A 26 10.73 4.54 -13.50
N LEU A 27 9.44 4.26 -13.21
CA LEU A 27 8.49 3.65 -14.14
C LEU A 27 7.24 4.50 -14.18
N ALA A 28 6.66 4.64 -15.37
CA ALA A 28 5.37 5.30 -15.52
C ALA A 28 4.42 4.45 -16.38
N PHE A 29 3.15 4.51 -16.03
CA PHE A 29 2.08 3.79 -16.71
C PHE A 29 0.91 4.71 -16.96
N GLU A 30 0.33 4.63 -18.14
CA GLU A 30 -0.81 5.46 -18.54
C GLU A 30 -1.97 4.61 -19.05
N TYR A 31 -3.15 5.05 -18.71
CA TYR A 31 -4.39 4.62 -19.31
C TYR A 31 -5.21 5.85 -19.68
N ARG A 32 -5.81 5.84 -20.87
CA ARG A 32 -6.71 6.90 -21.31
C ARG A 32 -7.83 6.33 -22.15
N GLU A 33 -9.03 6.75 -21.82
CA GLU A 33 -10.26 6.48 -22.56
C GLU A 33 -10.81 7.82 -23.07
N ASP A 34 -11.21 7.89 -24.33
CA ASP A 34 -11.74 9.13 -24.93
C ASP A 34 -13.01 9.60 -24.21
N GLY A 35 -12.96 10.82 -23.67
CA GLY A 35 -14.03 11.40 -22.89
C GLY A 35 -14.33 10.71 -21.55
N GLY A 36 -13.53 9.71 -21.17
CA GLY A 36 -13.72 8.88 -20.00
C GLY A 36 -12.60 9.00 -18.95
N LEU A 37 -12.23 7.86 -18.41
CA LEU A 37 -11.19 7.72 -17.40
C LEU A 37 -9.79 7.94 -18.00
N ALA A 38 -8.99 8.80 -17.38
CA ALA A 38 -7.56 8.91 -17.64
C ALA A 38 -6.80 8.74 -16.33
N VAL A 39 -5.74 7.90 -16.34
CA VAL A 39 -4.91 7.64 -15.16
C VAL A 39 -3.45 7.59 -15.57
N ARG A 40 -2.60 8.29 -14.84
CA ARG A 40 -1.14 8.17 -14.90
C ARG A 40 -0.63 7.72 -13.53
N LYS A 41 0.18 6.66 -13.51
CA LYS A 41 0.85 6.15 -12.32
C LYS A 41 2.35 6.26 -12.54
N THR A 42 3.07 6.87 -11.61
CA THR A 42 4.53 6.96 -11.63
C THR A 42 5.08 6.34 -10.35
N PHE A 43 6.10 5.51 -10.50
CA PHE A 43 6.78 4.83 -9.41
C PHE A 43 8.24 5.24 -9.44
N ALA A 44 8.75 5.80 -8.33
CA ALA A 44 10.18 6.05 -8.14
C ALA A 44 10.67 5.13 -7.01
N ILE A 45 11.50 4.14 -7.37
CA ILE A 45 11.94 3.06 -6.48
C ILE A 45 13.37 3.34 -6.06
N ASP A 46 13.60 3.52 -4.77
CA ASP A 46 14.92 3.63 -4.15
C ASP A 46 15.23 2.34 -3.37
N PRO A 47 15.97 1.39 -3.96
CA PRO A 47 16.25 0.12 -3.30
C PRO A 47 17.18 0.26 -2.09
N ALA A 48 18.00 1.31 -2.03
CA ALA A 48 18.90 1.54 -0.91
C ALA A 48 18.15 1.98 0.36
N LYS A 49 16.95 2.56 0.18
CA LYS A 49 16.09 3.02 1.29
C LYS A 49 14.86 2.14 1.50
N TYR A 50 14.69 1.09 0.70
CA TYR A 50 13.47 0.28 0.70
C TYR A 50 12.20 1.13 0.50
N THR A 51 12.28 2.16 -0.36
CA THR A 51 11.14 3.05 -0.57
C THR A 51 10.67 3.06 -2.02
N ILE A 52 9.36 3.22 -2.18
CA ILE A 52 8.71 3.48 -3.46
C ILE A 52 7.86 4.74 -3.30
N ASN A 53 8.20 5.79 -4.03
CA ASN A 53 7.30 6.94 -4.17
C ASN A 53 6.30 6.64 -5.29
N VAL A 54 5.03 6.76 -5.00
CA VAL A 54 3.93 6.52 -5.94
C VAL A 54 3.17 7.82 -6.14
N THR A 55 3.13 8.28 -7.40
CA THR A 55 2.28 9.40 -7.82
C THR A 55 1.15 8.87 -8.69
N VAL A 56 -0.07 9.26 -8.40
CA VAL A 56 -1.26 8.91 -9.20
C VAL A 56 -2.02 10.18 -9.54
N ASP A 57 -2.15 10.44 -10.83
CA ASP A 57 -3.01 11.47 -11.39
C ASP A 57 -4.18 10.78 -12.10
N ALA A 58 -5.39 11.10 -11.70
CA ALA A 58 -6.60 10.52 -12.24
C ALA A 58 -7.64 11.59 -12.59
N SER A 59 -8.34 11.41 -13.71
CA SER A 59 -9.42 12.27 -14.12
C SER A 59 -10.53 11.49 -14.83
N VAL A 60 -11.74 12.02 -14.80
CA VAL A 60 -12.90 11.51 -15.57
C VAL A 60 -13.48 12.66 -16.37
N GLY A 61 -13.55 12.50 -17.68
CA GLY A 61 -13.98 13.57 -18.57
C GLY A 61 -13.15 14.85 -18.45
N GLY A 62 -11.86 14.73 -18.14
CA GLY A 62 -10.94 15.84 -17.89
C GLY A 62 -11.03 16.47 -16.49
N THR A 63 -11.99 16.06 -15.67
CA THR A 63 -12.12 16.56 -14.28
C THR A 63 -11.27 15.68 -13.35
N PRO A 64 -10.31 16.25 -12.58
CA PRO A 64 -9.54 15.50 -11.61
C PRO A 64 -10.41 14.81 -10.57
N VAL A 65 -10.06 13.57 -10.23
CA VAL A 65 -10.76 12.78 -9.21
C VAL A 65 -9.77 12.29 -8.15
N ASN A 66 -10.26 12.20 -6.91
CA ASN A 66 -9.47 11.62 -5.83
C ASN A 66 -9.22 10.14 -6.09
N ALA A 67 -7.96 9.77 -5.99
CA ALA A 67 -7.53 8.38 -6.05
C ALA A 67 -7.08 7.90 -4.67
N SER A 68 -7.15 6.61 -4.46
CA SER A 68 -6.48 5.94 -3.34
C SER A 68 -5.50 4.89 -3.86
N ILE A 69 -4.52 4.57 -3.05
CA ILE A 69 -3.52 3.55 -3.38
C ILE A 69 -3.76 2.33 -2.49
N LEU A 70 -4.14 1.22 -3.12
CA LEU A 70 -4.24 -0.08 -2.47
C LEU A 70 -2.88 -0.75 -2.45
N MET A 71 -2.40 -1.09 -1.26
CA MET A 71 -1.15 -1.80 -1.02
C MET A 71 -1.42 -3.15 -0.34
N GLY A 72 -0.65 -4.13 -0.71
CA GLY A 72 -0.74 -5.46 -0.13
C GLY A 72 -1.01 -6.56 -1.15
N PRO A 73 -1.25 -7.77 -0.70
CA PRO A 73 -1.38 -8.15 0.71
C PRO A 73 -0.06 -7.99 1.50
N SER A 74 -0.19 -7.99 2.84
CA SER A 74 0.98 -7.99 3.74
C SER A 74 1.98 -9.07 3.33
N PRO A 75 3.29 -8.88 3.60
CA PRO A 75 4.26 -9.95 3.44
C PRO A 75 3.75 -11.17 4.23
N GLY A 76 3.47 -12.26 3.53
CA GLY A 76 2.99 -13.48 4.17
C GLY A 76 4.14 -14.21 4.85
N ALA A 77 3.89 -14.87 5.97
CA ALA A 77 4.79 -15.87 6.45
C ALA A 77 4.91 -17.01 5.42
N ALA A 78 6.12 -17.52 5.18
CA ALA A 78 6.31 -18.67 4.32
C ALA A 78 5.43 -19.85 4.81
N GLU A 79 4.87 -20.60 3.87
CA GLU A 79 3.91 -21.69 4.07
C GLU A 79 4.51 -22.94 4.78
N THR A 80 5.16 -22.78 5.91
CA THR A 80 5.67 -23.92 6.68
C THR A 80 4.93 -24.04 8.01
N GLU A 81 4.34 -25.21 8.26
CA GLU A 81 3.55 -25.52 9.46
C GLU A 81 4.28 -25.29 10.80
N GLU A 82 5.60 -25.31 10.82
CA GLU A 82 6.40 -25.10 12.03
C GLU A 82 6.46 -23.64 12.48
N VAL A 83 6.12 -22.70 11.62
CA VAL A 83 6.31 -21.27 11.84
C VAL A 83 5.21 -20.66 12.72
N SER A 84 4.03 -21.30 12.80
CA SER A 84 2.82 -20.65 13.33
C SER A 84 2.80 -20.40 14.85
N ARG A 85 3.63 -21.06 15.63
CA ARG A 85 3.59 -20.92 17.11
C ARG A 85 4.39 -19.75 17.67
N TYR A 86 5.35 -19.22 16.90
CA TYR A 86 6.26 -18.16 17.34
C TYR A 86 6.24 -16.91 16.46
N MET A 87 5.57 -16.93 15.33
CA MET A 87 5.49 -15.77 14.44
C MET A 87 4.23 -14.99 14.65
N MET A 88 4.38 -13.71 14.92
CA MET A 88 3.25 -12.78 14.92
C MET A 88 2.71 -12.64 13.50
N GLY A 89 1.42 -12.92 13.34
CA GLY A 89 0.72 -12.67 12.08
C GLY A 89 0.74 -11.20 11.70
N ALA A 90 0.35 -10.92 10.45
CA ALA A 90 0.24 -9.56 9.96
C ALA A 90 -0.73 -8.73 10.81
N ARG A 91 -0.33 -7.50 11.15
CA ARG A 91 -1.15 -6.53 11.88
C ARG A 91 -1.15 -5.19 11.17
N ALA A 92 -2.26 -4.49 11.25
CA ALA A 92 -2.27 -3.08 10.91
C ALA A 92 -1.38 -2.30 11.90
N ILE A 93 -0.58 -1.39 11.37
CA ILE A 93 0.26 -0.49 12.15
C ILE A 93 0.01 0.95 11.73
N LEU A 94 -0.12 1.85 12.69
CA LEU A 94 -0.18 3.28 12.44
C LEU A 94 0.48 4.07 13.56
N TYR A 95 1.08 5.21 13.21
CA TYR A 95 1.59 6.18 14.18
C TYR A 95 0.69 7.41 14.16
N ARG A 96 -0.08 7.57 15.23
CA ARG A 96 -1.01 8.66 15.42
C ARG A 96 -0.99 9.12 16.88
N ASP A 97 -1.19 10.41 17.11
CA ASP A 97 -1.27 11.00 18.46
C ASP A 97 -0.04 10.70 19.34
N GLY A 98 1.16 10.69 18.70
CA GLY A 98 2.41 10.43 19.39
C GLY A 98 2.69 8.97 19.73
N LYS A 99 1.85 8.03 19.27
CA LYS A 99 1.92 6.60 19.64
C LYS A 99 1.85 5.69 18.43
N VAL A 100 2.58 4.59 18.51
CA VAL A 100 2.41 3.44 17.61
C VAL A 100 1.20 2.63 18.08
N GLN A 101 0.25 2.43 17.19
CA GLN A 101 -0.93 1.60 17.41
C GLN A 101 -0.82 0.38 16.49
N ARG A 102 -1.15 -0.81 17.01
CA ARG A 102 -1.23 -2.05 16.26
C ARG A 102 -2.58 -2.70 16.47
N HIS A 103 -3.17 -3.17 15.37
CA HIS A 103 -4.50 -3.78 15.38
C HIS A 103 -4.45 -5.12 14.66
N ASP A 104 -4.92 -6.14 15.34
CA ASP A 104 -5.07 -7.47 14.76
C ASP A 104 -6.24 -7.52 13.77
N ALA A 105 -6.24 -8.50 12.90
CA ALA A 105 -7.29 -8.67 11.88
C ALA A 105 -8.72 -8.67 12.46
N SER A 106 -8.90 -9.23 13.65
CA SER A 106 -10.21 -9.24 14.35
C SER A 106 -10.69 -7.84 14.72
N ALA A 107 -9.79 -6.97 15.17
CA ALA A 107 -10.13 -5.57 15.48
C ALA A 107 -10.50 -4.78 14.22
N LEU A 108 -9.88 -5.12 13.08
CA LEU A 108 -10.13 -4.47 11.79
C LEU A 108 -11.51 -4.82 11.19
N VAL A 109 -12.13 -5.91 11.62
CA VAL A 109 -13.52 -6.24 11.23
C VAL A 109 -14.47 -5.19 11.80
N THR A 110 -14.23 -4.74 13.03
CA THR A 110 -15.07 -3.74 13.70
C THR A 110 -14.67 -2.30 13.36
N THR A 111 -13.37 -2.05 13.25
CA THR A 111 -12.85 -0.71 12.95
C THR A 111 -11.89 -0.81 11.76
N PRO A 112 -12.43 -0.86 10.50
CA PRO A 112 -11.62 -1.10 9.31
C PRO A 112 -10.87 0.14 8.84
N ALA A 113 -11.19 1.34 9.31
CA ALA A 113 -10.58 2.57 8.79
C ALA A 113 -10.24 3.56 9.90
N TYR A 114 -9.19 4.32 9.65
CA TYR A 114 -8.69 5.39 10.50
C TYR A 114 -8.50 6.66 9.68
N GLU A 115 -8.87 7.81 10.26
CA GLU A 115 -8.75 9.12 9.62
C GLU A 115 -8.01 10.09 10.53
N GLY A 116 -7.34 11.06 9.93
CA GLY A 116 -6.64 12.12 10.62
C GLY A 116 -5.16 12.24 10.24
N ALA A 117 -4.43 13.05 10.99
CA ALA A 117 -2.99 13.21 10.83
C ALA A 117 -2.27 11.96 11.35
N MET A 118 -1.48 11.33 10.48
CA MET A 118 -0.70 10.14 10.80
C MET A 118 0.70 10.31 10.24
N ARG A 119 1.74 9.93 10.98
CA ARG A 119 3.11 9.95 10.45
C ARG A 119 3.35 8.82 9.47
N TYR A 120 2.80 7.65 9.76
CA TYR A 120 2.78 6.50 8.85
C TYR A 120 1.59 5.60 9.17
N ALA A 121 1.19 4.80 8.19
CA ALA A 121 0.20 3.75 8.36
C ALA A 121 0.45 2.63 7.35
N GLY A 122 0.21 1.38 7.73
CA GLY A 122 0.46 0.22 6.90
C GLY A 122 0.24 -1.09 7.62
N VAL A 123 1.01 -2.11 7.27
CA VAL A 123 0.98 -3.44 7.85
C VAL A 123 2.38 -3.88 8.23
N ASP A 124 2.50 -4.56 9.36
CA ASP A 124 3.73 -5.20 9.79
C ASP A 124 3.50 -6.67 10.15
N ASP A 125 4.52 -7.48 10.02
CA ASP A 125 4.61 -8.82 10.57
C ASP A 125 5.79 -8.88 11.57
N HIS A 126 6.33 -10.09 11.79
CA HIS A 126 7.46 -10.26 12.70
C HIS A 126 8.73 -9.54 12.21
N TYR A 127 9.04 -9.62 10.91
CA TYR A 127 10.31 -9.15 10.34
C TYR A 127 10.19 -7.96 9.40
N PHE A 128 9.06 -7.83 8.71
CA PHE A 128 8.89 -6.86 7.64
C PHE A 128 7.77 -5.88 7.92
N MET A 129 7.85 -4.75 7.26
CA MET A 129 6.81 -3.72 7.28
C MET A 129 6.59 -3.17 5.87
N SER A 130 5.32 -2.94 5.54
CA SER A 130 4.90 -2.12 4.41
C SER A 130 4.09 -0.97 4.96
N ALA A 131 4.53 0.27 4.77
CA ALA A 131 3.86 1.43 5.33
C ALA A 131 3.93 2.66 4.41
N ALA A 132 2.82 3.37 4.28
CA ALA A 132 2.78 4.71 3.72
C ALA A 132 3.40 5.70 4.72
N LEU A 133 4.36 6.49 4.26
CA LEU A 133 5.01 7.55 5.01
C LEU A 133 4.24 8.85 4.77
N LEU A 134 3.40 9.24 5.70
CA LEU A 134 2.43 10.33 5.56
C LEU A 134 2.92 11.67 6.15
N GLY A 135 3.99 11.63 6.96
CA GLY A 135 4.50 12.82 7.63
C GLY A 135 3.51 13.37 8.66
N THR A 136 2.84 14.45 8.32
CA THR A 136 1.74 15.02 9.13
C THR A 136 0.48 15.23 8.30
N THR A 137 0.43 14.62 7.12
CA THR A 137 -0.71 14.78 6.21
C THR A 137 -1.94 14.08 6.78
N THR A 138 -3.07 14.75 6.69
CA THR A 138 -4.36 14.13 6.96
C THR A 138 -4.67 13.12 5.86
N ALA A 139 -4.90 11.89 6.25
CA ALA A 139 -5.22 10.81 5.34
C ALA A 139 -6.33 9.92 5.93
N ARG A 140 -7.00 9.19 5.05
CA ARG A 140 -7.82 8.06 5.41
C ARG A 140 -7.07 6.78 5.02
N VAL A 141 -6.93 5.87 5.98
CA VAL A 141 -6.35 4.55 5.74
C VAL A 141 -7.38 3.49 6.11
N ALA A 142 -7.71 2.63 5.15
CA ALA A 142 -8.66 1.53 5.36
C ALA A 142 -7.92 0.19 5.20
N TYR A 143 -8.21 -0.76 6.08
CA TYR A 143 -7.59 -2.06 6.12
C TYR A 143 -8.58 -3.14 5.70
N GLN A 144 -8.11 -4.14 4.96
CA GLN A 144 -8.89 -5.24 4.44
C GLN A 144 -8.24 -6.57 4.86
N PRO A 145 -8.63 -7.15 5.99
CA PRO A 145 -8.14 -8.45 6.40
C PRO A 145 -8.76 -9.55 5.52
N ARG A 146 -7.95 -10.52 5.13
CA ARG A 146 -8.36 -11.70 4.40
C ARG A 146 -7.80 -12.95 5.07
N VAL A 147 -8.68 -13.82 5.50
CA VAL A 147 -8.31 -15.12 6.07
C VAL A 147 -8.31 -16.17 4.98
N VAL A 148 -7.22 -16.91 4.88
CA VAL A 148 -7.11 -18.13 4.08
C VAL A 148 -7.32 -19.32 5.01
N LEU A 149 -8.27 -20.19 4.66
CA LEU A 149 -8.57 -21.39 5.44
C LEU A 149 -7.75 -22.57 4.95
N GLY A 150 -7.27 -23.37 5.88
CA GLY A 150 -6.64 -24.65 5.62
C GLY A 150 -7.66 -25.73 5.21
N PRO A 151 -7.18 -26.94 4.85
CA PRO A 151 -8.03 -28.07 4.49
C PRO A 151 -8.99 -28.52 5.61
N ASP A 152 -8.64 -28.23 6.86
CA ASP A 152 -9.45 -28.54 8.06
C ASP A 152 -10.47 -27.41 8.38
N GLY A 153 -10.58 -26.38 7.53
CA GLY A 153 -11.47 -25.25 7.72
C GLY A 153 -11.00 -24.23 8.77
N LYS A 154 -9.81 -24.41 9.35
CA LYS A 154 -9.24 -23.44 10.30
C LYS A 154 -8.44 -22.37 9.59
N PRO A 155 -8.31 -21.17 10.20
CA PRO A 155 -7.43 -20.14 9.69
C PRO A 155 -6.00 -20.65 9.54
N LEU A 156 -5.49 -20.65 8.30
CA LEU A 156 -4.11 -20.99 7.98
C LEU A 156 -3.23 -19.75 7.94
N HIS A 157 -3.68 -18.73 7.22
CA HIS A 157 -2.99 -17.45 7.10
C HIS A 157 -3.98 -16.28 7.15
N THR A 158 -3.52 -15.15 7.68
CA THR A 158 -4.25 -13.90 7.62
C THR A 158 -3.40 -12.87 6.91
N PHE A 159 -3.89 -12.38 5.78
CA PHE A 159 -3.29 -11.27 5.05
C PHE A 159 -4.07 -9.99 5.32
N ILE A 160 -3.37 -8.87 5.33
CA ILE A 160 -3.99 -7.56 5.45
C ILE A 160 -3.51 -6.70 4.28
N SER A 161 -4.45 -6.18 3.49
CA SER A 161 -4.20 -5.10 2.55
C SER A 161 -4.65 -3.78 3.17
N TYR A 162 -4.09 -2.67 2.72
CA TYR A 162 -4.51 -1.35 3.17
C TYR A 162 -4.61 -0.37 2.00
N ASP A 163 -5.61 0.47 2.08
CA ASP A 163 -5.93 1.52 1.13
C ASP A 163 -5.57 2.86 1.75
N VAL A 164 -4.76 3.66 1.06
CA VAL A 164 -4.35 4.98 1.51
C VAL A 164 -4.94 6.04 0.61
N ASN A 165 -5.72 6.93 1.19
CA ASN A 165 -6.25 8.11 0.53
C ASN A 165 -5.71 9.37 1.23
N PRO A 166 -4.58 9.94 0.77
CA PRO A 166 -4.19 11.28 1.15
C PRO A 166 -5.15 12.24 0.47
N GLN A 167 -5.88 13.00 1.22
CA GLN A 167 -6.89 13.92 0.69
C GLN A 167 -6.26 14.93 -0.26
N GLY A 168 -6.59 14.88 -1.56
CA GLY A 168 -6.03 15.75 -2.58
C GLY A 168 -6.39 15.30 -4.01
N GLN A 169 -6.21 16.18 -4.98
CA GLN A 169 -6.51 15.88 -6.40
C GLN A 169 -5.45 15.01 -7.07
N SER A 170 -4.21 15.08 -6.60
CA SER A 170 -3.10 14.22 -7.01
C SER A 170 -2.59 13.49 -5.79
N VAL A 171 -2.43 12.19 -5.89
CA VAL A 171 -1.89 11.37 -4.82
C VAL A 171 -0.40 11.22 -5.02
N ASN A 172 0.38 11.68 -4.04
CA ASN A 172 1.82 11.47 -3.98
C ASN A 172 2.17 10.93 -2.60
N THR A 173 2.55 9.65 -2.54
CA THR A 173 2.81 8.97 -1.28
C THR A 173 4.06 8.11 -1.40
N THR A 174 4.94 8.21 -0.43
CA THR A 174 6.10 7.32 -0.31
C THR A 174 5.73 6.14 0.57
N PHE A 175 6.02 4.94 0.08
CA PHE A 175 5.88 3.69 0.82
C PHE A 175 7.25 3.15 1.20
N PHE A 176 7.39 2.70 2.42
CA PHE A 176 8.49 1.87 2.87
C PHE A 176 8.06 0.40 2.76
N LEU A 177 8.93 -0.43 2.16
CA LEU A 177 8.72 -1.88 2.04
C LEU A 177 10.04 -2.58 2.36
N GLY A 178 10.23 -2.93 3.61
CA GLY A 178 11.52 -3.46 4.01
C GLY A 178 11.52 -4.14 5.38
N PRO A 179 12.68 -4.65 5.79
CA PRO A 179 12.85 -5.23 7.13
C PRO A 179 12.69 -4.18 8.20
N LYS A 180 12.19 -4.61 9.36
CA LYS A 180 12.24 -3.81 10.58
C LYS A 180 13.64 -3.91 11.14
N GLU A 181 14.37 -2.80 11.16
CA GLU A 181 15.62 -2.72 11.92
C GLU A 181 15.28 -2.58 13.42
N PHE A 182 15.92 -3.40 14.23
CA PHE A 182 15.78 -3.40 15.68
C PHE A 182 16.97 -2.71 16.31
#